data_7e57b0d6adace09e29df2523ce7a142f
#
_entry.id   7e57b0d6adace09e29df2523ce7a142f
#
_cell.length_a   1.000
_cell.length_b   1.000
_cell.length_c   1.000
_cell.angle_alpha   90.00
_cell.angle_beta   90.00
_cell.angle_gamma   90.00
#
_symmetry.space_group_name_H-M   'P 1'
#
loop_
_entity.id
_entity.type
_entity.pdbx_description
1 polymer ?
#
loop_
_entity_poly.entity_id
_entity_poly.type
_entity_poly.pdbx_seq_one_letter_code
_entity_poly.pdbx_strand_id
1 'polypeptide(L)'
;MSKFKLKNLIRAIFKKEFKLNVNDQINNNNYTISENKISNKKYKIKIITSYDEGFNKVGNKTKETFKKYAEIQGYNFQNITMPNTGRPPAWNKIRILMDEMIKKEFEFLMWIDADAFFNNYNIDIANEIEQEKEIYMVKHYCEVHKGSIYQNTKLTILRINTGVLLMKNSEHNLKFLQKVWDKKEYINHQWCEQAAIMDLMDFKSELNGNLNDNKGNSYLEKVKFLSNDWNSIPSNLDLSTEKQDPIIIHLAGMKFKERIKYINTKLKL
;
A
#
# COMPACT_ATOMS: atom_id res chain seq x y z
N MET A 1 -38.29 5.91 -11.92
CA MET A 1 -37.67 6.59 -10.74
C MET A 1 -36.63 7.57 -11.26
N SER A 2 -36.68 8.86 -10.90
CA SER A 2 -35.75 9.84 -11.49
C SER A 2 -34.30 9.60 -10.97
N LYS A 3 -33.30 9.88 -11.83
CA LYS A 3 -31.85 9.76 -11.48
C LYS A 3 -31.51 10.48 -10.16
N PHE A 4 -32.26 11.53 -9.82
CA PHE A 4 -32.08 12.28 -8.59
C PHE A 4 -32.52 11.49 -7.34
N LYS A 5 -33.63 10.74 -7.41
CA LYS A 5 -34.11 9.89 -6.31
C LYS A 5 -33.18 8.73 -6.02
N LEU A 6 -32.59 8.12 -7.08
CA LEU A 6 -31.63 7.03 -6.92
C LEU A 6 -30.33 7.50 -6.25
N LYS A 7 -29.84 8.68 -6.63
CA LYS A 7 -28.64 9.27 -6.03
C LYS A 7 -28.80 9.57 -4.54
N ASN A 8 -29.98 10.05 -4.14
CA ASN A 8 -30.30 10.32 -2.74
C ASN A 8 -30.51 9.03 -1.94
N LEU A 9 -31.07 7.99 -2.55
CA LEU A 9 -31.22 6.67 -1.93
C LEU A 9 -29.85 6.01 -1.67
N ILE A 10 -28.96 6.05 -2.63
CA ILE A 10 -27.59 5.53 -2.50
C ILE A 10 -26.83 6.28 -1.40
N ARG A 11 -26.91 7.63 -1.37
CA ARG A 11 -26.30 8.43 -0.28
C ARG A 11 -26.89 8.11 1.09
N ALA A 12 -28.20 7.82 1.16
CA ALA A 12 -28.86 7.47 2.42
C ALA A 12 -28.42 6.08 2.92
N ILE A 13 -28.26 5.11 2.01
CA ILE A 13 -27.76 3.77 2.35
C ILE A 13 -26.33 3.85 2.88
N PHE A 14 -25.43 4.53 2.19
CA PHE A 14 -24.04 4.69 2.64
C PHE A 14 -23.93 5.47 3.96
N LYS A 15 -24.76 6.52 4.17
CA LYS A 15 -24.82 7.20 5.45
C LYS A 15 -25.34 6.32 6.59
N LYS A 16 -26.24 5.40 6.28
CA LYS A 16 -26.82 4.47 7.27
C LYS A 16 -25.83 3.37 7.64
N GLU A 17 -25.13 2.78 6.65
CA GLU A 17 -24.07 1.79 6.91
C GLU A 17 -22.87 2.40 7.64
N PHE A 18 -22.48 3.62 7.27
CA PHE A 18 -21.41 4.33 7.98
C PHE A 18 -21.79 4.68 9.42
N LYS A 19 -23.06 5.09 9.68
CA LYS A 19 -23.57 5.32 11.05
C LYS A 19 -23.70 4.03 11.84
N LEU A 20 -24.09 2.91 11.24
CA LEU A 20 -24.16 1.62 11.90
C LEU A 20 -22.76 1.15 12.33
N ASN A 21 -21.77 1.24 11.47
CA ASN A 21 -20.38 0.91 11.83
C ASN A 21 -19.79 1.82 12.91
N VAL A 22 -20.16 3.09 12.94
CA VAL A 22 -19.71 4.03 13.99
C VAL A 22 -20.44 3.76 15.30
N ASN A 23 -21.74 3.44 15.27
CA ASN A 23 -22.51 3.15 16.49
C ASN A 23 -22.14 1.79 17.10
N ASP A 24 -21.81 0.78 16.28
CA ASP A 24 -21.32 -0.50 16.78
C ASP A 24 -19.93 -0.37 17.44
N GLN A 25 -19.10 0.57 16.99
CA GLN A 25 -17.82 0.88 17.67
C GLN A 25 -18.02 1.69 18.97
N ILE A 26 -19.08 2.50 19.09
CA ILE A 26 -19.34 3.31 20.30
C ILE A 26 -20.01 2.48 21.41
N ASN A 27 -20.86 1.50 21.07
CA ASN A 27 -21.58 0.70 22.06
C ASN A 27 -20.79 -0.51 22.60
N ASN A 28 -19.66 -0.87 21.97
CA ASN A 28 -18.77 -1.94 22.45
C ASN A 28 -17.56 -1.46 23.27
N ASN A 29 -17.49 -0.17 23.60
CA ASN A 29 -16.41 0.39 24.41
C ASN A 29 -16.65 0.29 25.94
N ASN A 30 -17.18 -0.83 26.42
CA ASN A 30 -16.89 -1.31 27.78
C ASN A 30 -15.69 -2.28 27.74
N TYR A 31 -14.61 -1.85 27.07
CA TYR A 31 -13.33 -2.50 27.25
C TYR A 31 -12.76 -2.02 28.58
N THR A 32 -12.78 -2.89 29.58
CA THR A 32 -11.78 -2.91 30.63
C THR A 32 -10.43 -2.71 29.92
N ILE A 33 -9.74 -1.63 30.24
CA ILE A 33 -8.35 -1.43 29.88
C ILE A 33 -7.60 -2.53 30.61
N SER A 34 -7.53 -3.74 30.03
CA SER A 34 -6.46 -4.63 30.35
C SER A 34 -5.22 -3.91 29.86
N GLU A 35 -4.34 -3.54 30.78
CA GLU A 35 -2.98 -3.15 30.47
C GLU A 35 -2.36 -4.29 29.67
N ASN A 36 -2.58 -4.28 28.34
CA ASN A 36 -1.79 -5.07 27.43
C ASN A 36 -0.38 -4.56 27.61
N LYS A 37 0.43 -5.30 28.36
CA LYS A 37 1.87 -5.17 28.37
C LYS A 37 2.31 -5.02 26.92
N ILE A 38 2.62 -3.79 26.52
CA ILE A 38 3.32 -3.50 25.27
C ILE A 38 4.57 -4.36 25.35
N SER A 39 4.57 -5.42 24.59
CA SER A 39 5.75 -6.26 24.44
C SER A 39 6.83 -5.34 23.86
N ASN A 40 7.85 -5.00 24.65
CA ASN A 40 9.02 -4.22 24.24
C ASN A 40 9.89 -4.97 23.21
N LYS A 41 9.31 -5.86 22.43
CA LYS A 41 10.02 -6.58 21.40
C LYS A 41 10.19 -5.68 20.18
N LYS A 42 11.37 -5.09 20.06
CA LYS A 42 11.74 -4.32 18.88
C LYS A 42 12.04 -5.29 17.73
N TYR A 43 11.19 -5.31 16.71
CA TYR A 43 11.41 -6.11 15.50
C TYR A 43 12.62 -5.58 14.71
N LYS A 44 13.39 -6.50 14.13
CA LYS A 44 14.44 -6.16 13.16
C LYS A 44 13.78 -5.86 11.80
N ILE A 45 13.58 -4.57 11.49
CA ILE A 45 12.96 -4.11 10.24
C ILE A 45 14.02 -3.47 9.34
N LYS A 46 14.01 -3.80 8.05
CA LYS A 46 14.80 -3.12 7.01
C LYS A 46 13.85 -2.40 6.04
N ILE A 47 14.05 -1.10 5.91
CA ILE A 47 13.34 -0.26 4.93
C ILE A 47 14.14 -0.27 3.64
N ILE A 48 13.47 -0.50 2.52
CA ILE A 48 14.07 -0.68 1.21
C ILE A 48 13.37 0.18 0.19
N THR A 49 14.14 0.84 -0.65
CA THR A 49 13.68 1.46 -1.89
C THR A 49 14.67 1.18 -3.02
N SER A 50 14.22 1.36 -4.25
CA SER A 50 15.07 1.29 -5.44
C SER A 50 14.46 2.13 -6.56
N TYR A 51 15.29 2.74 -7.37
CA TYR A 51 14.87 3.51 -8.54
C TYR A 51 16.01 3.58 -9.56
N ASP A 52 15.65 3.81 -10.82
CA ASP A 52 16.58 4.01 -11.92
C ASP A 52 17.05 5.47 -12.04
N GLU A 53 17.99 5.72 -12.94
CA GLU A 53 18.53 7.06 -13.18
C GLU A 53 17.48 8.09 -13.59
N GLY A 54 16.47 7.67 -14.35
CA GLY A 54 15.35 8.54 -14.77
C GLY A 54 14.55 9.07 -13.58
N PHE A 55 14.56 8.32 -12.48
CA PHE A 55 13.83 8.66 -11.27
C PHE A 55 14.67 9.37 -10.18
N ASN A 56 15.96 9.60 -10.42
CA ASN A 56 16.90 10.19 -9.47
C ASN A 56 16.41 11.52 -8.86
N LYS A 57 15.77 12.38 -9.66
CA LYS A 57 15.27 13.69 -9.18
C LYS A 57 14.18 13.56 -8.11
N VAL A 58 13.44 12.48 -8.11
CA VAL A 58 12.42 12.15 -7.12
C VAL A 58 13.04 11.33 -5.99
N GLY A 59 13.60 10.16 -6.31
CA GLY A 59 14.11 9.20 -5.33
C GLY A 59 15.21 9.74 -4.42
N ASN A 60 16.10 10.62 -4.92
CA ASN A 60 17.13 11.24 -4.08
C ASN A 60 16.57 12.17 -3.00
N LYS A 61 15.37 12.73 -3.20
CA LYS A 61 14.71 13.59 -2.21
C LYS A 61 13.91 12.75 -1.21
N THR A 62 13.15 11.80 -1.69
CA THR A 62 12.27 10.97 -0.86
C THR A 62 13.05 10.01 0.05
N LYS A 63 14.16 9.42 -0.42
CA LYS A 63 14.99 8.51 0.36
C LYS A 63 15.53 9.13 1.66
N GLU A 64 15.73 10.46 1.68
CA GLU A 64 16.19 11.13 2.90
C GLU A 64 15.13 11.05 4.02
N THR A 65 13.85 11.03 3.65
CA THR A 65 12.76 10.82 4.61
C THR A 65 12.75 9.38 5.13
N PHE A 66 13.08 8.39 4.29
CA PHE A 66 13.18 6.98 4.70
C PHE A 66 14.35 6.79 5.67
N LYS A 67 15.50 7.37 5.36
CA LYS A 67 16.68 7.36 6.24
C LYS A 67 16.34 7.97 7.60
N LYS A 68 15.73 9.16 7.60
CA LYS A 68 15.33 9.85 8.83
C LYS A 68 14.36 9.02 9.67
N TYR A 69 13.32 8.41 9.03
CA TYR A 69 12.38 7.54 9.74
C TYR A 69 13.10 6.32 10.34
N ALA A 70 13.97 5.68 9.56
CA ALA A 70 14.75 4.54 10.02
C ALA A 70 15.63 4.91 11.23
N GLU A 71 16.30 6.06 11.21
CA GLU A 71 17.11 6.57 12.32
C GLU A 71 16.27 6.80 13.59
N ILE A 72 15.10 7.44 13.46
CA ILE A 72 14.20 7.73 14.60
C ILE A 72 13.67 6.42 15.21
N GLN A 73 13.21 5.48 14.37
CA GLN A 73 12.63 4.24 14.83
C GLN A 73 13.68 3.15 15.14
N GLY A 74 14.96 3.40 14.81
CA GLY A 74 16.07 2.46 15.01
C GLY A 74 16.01 1.27 14.08
N TYR A 75 15.61 1.48 12.82
CA TYR A 75 15.56 0.51 11.74
C TYR A 75 16.75 0.67 10.80
N ASN A 76 16.94 -0.33 9.94
CA ASN A 76 17.91 -0.22 8.86
C ASN A 76 17.24 0.38 7.63
N PHE A 77 17.96 1.21 6.90
CA PHE A 77 17.53 1.72 5.59
C PHE A 77 18.56 1.40 4.51
N GLN A 78 18.09 0.97 3.36
CA GLN A 78 18.94 0.79 2.18
C GLN A 78 18.22 1.22 0.90
N ASN A 79 18.86 2.12 0.14
CA ASN A 79 18.55 2.31 -1.27
C ASN A 79 19.36 1.28 -2.07
N ILE A 80 18.67 0.30 -2.64
CA ILE A 80 19.31 -0.79 -3.40
C ILE A 80 19.42 -0.37 -4.86
N THR A 81 20.58 -0.61 -5.46
CA THR A 81 20.77 -0.43 -6.91
C THR A 81 19.78 -1.30 -7.66
N MET A 82 19.04 -0.71 -8.58
CA MET A 82 18.04 -1.43 -9.36
C MET A 82 18.68 -2.52 -10.22
N PRO A 83 18.30 -3.79 -10.05
CA PRO A 83 18.85 -4.87 -10.87
C PRO A 83 18.29 -4.81 -12.29
N ASN A 84 19.11 -5.16 -13.26
CA ASN A 84 18.64 -5.35 -14.64
C ASN A 84 18.05 -6.75 -14.80
N THR A 85 16.73 -6.85 -14.66
CA THR A 85 16.00 -8.13 -14.77
C THR A 85 15.35 -8.36 -16.12
N GLY A 86 15.43 -7.39 -17.04
CA GLY A 86 14.72 -7.41 -18.32
C GLY A 86 13.21 -7.17 -18.20
N ARG A 87 12.70 -6.86 -17.00
CA ARG A 87 11.30 -6.51 -16.74
C ARG A 87 11.15 -5.00 -16.49
N PRO A 88 9.93 -4.46 -16.63
CA PRO A 88 9.65 -3.08 -16.23
C PRO A 88 10.13 -2.77 -14.80
N PRO A 89 10.60 -1.54 -14.50
CA PRO A 89 11.22 -1.19 -13.21
C PRO A 89 10.40 -1.58 -11.97
N ALA A 90 9.08 -1.47 -12.02
CA ALA A 90 8.20 -1.86 -10.92
C ALA A 90 8.36 -3.33 -10.48
N TRP A 91 8.66 -4.23 -11.42
CA TRP A 91 8.89 -5.65 -11.14
C TRP A 91 10.15 -5.92 -10.32
N ASN A 92 11.12 -5.01 -10.36
CA ASN A 92 12.37 -5.19 -9.61
C ASN A 92 12.15 -5.21 -8.09
N LYS A 93 11.06 -4.61 -7.60
CA LYS A 93 10.58 -4.73 -6.21
C LYS A 93 10.53 -6.20 -5.77
N ILE A 94 9.90 -7.04 -6.58
CA ILE A 94 9.72 -8.47 -6.26
C ILE A 94 11.08 -9.17 -6.17
N ARG A 95 11.96 -8.92 -7.14
CA ARG A 95 13.31 -9.51 -7.15
C ARG A 95 14.13 -9.06 -5.94
N ILE A 96 14.14 -7.77 -5.65
CA ILE A 96 14.87 -7.20 -4.51
C ILE A 96 14.36 -7.78 -3.19
N LEU A 97 13.05 -7.86 -2.99
CA LEU A 97 12.48 -8.44 -1.78
C LEU A 97 12.86 -9.91 -1.60
N MET A 98 12.85 -10.71 -2.68
CA MET A 98 13.29 -12.10 -2.61
C MET A 98 14.78 -12.21 -2.23
N ASP A 99 15.64 -11.41 -2.87
CA ASP A 99 17.08 -11.42 -2.63
C ASP A 99 17.41 -11.02 -1.17
N GLU A 100 16.66 -10.06 -0.62
CA GLU A 100 16.82 -9.65 0.78
C GLU A 100 16.27 -10.70 1.76
N MET A 101 15.14 -11.36 1.44
CA MET A 101 14.60 -12.43 2.29
C MET A 101 15.55 -13.63 2.40
N ILE A 102 16.24 -13.98 1.33
CA ILE A 102 17.21 -15.10 1.31
C ILE A 102 18.36 -14.85 2.31
N LYS A 103 18.75 -13.61 2.54
CA LYS A 103 19.83 -13.26 3.49
C LYS A 103 19.46 -13.54 4.94
N LYS A 104 18.17 -13.58 5.29
CA LYS A 104 17.64 -13.86 6.66
C LYS A 104 18.18 -12.90 7.75
N GLU A 105 18.59 -11.69 7.39
CA GLU A 105 19.18 -10.71 8.31
C GLU A 105 18.14 -9.95 9.13
N PHE A 106 16.91 -9.82 8.63
CA PHE A 106 15.83 -9.04 9.20
C PHE A 106 14.56 -9.87 9.37
N GLU A 107 13.75 -9.55 10.39
CA GLU A 107 12.46 -10.21 10.63
C GLU A 107 11.39 -9.70 9.66
N PHE A 108 11.48 -8.42 9.28
CA PHE A 108 10.57 -7.79 8.33
C PHE A 108 11.33 -6.93 7.32
N LEU A 109 10.81 -6.89 6.10
CA LEU A 109 11.26 -6.01 5.04
C LEU A 109 10.13 -5.03 4.71
N MET A 110 10.41 -3.73 4.72
CA MET A 110 9.47 -2.68 4.33
C MET A 110 9.91 -2.07 3.02
N TRP A 111 9.18 -2.38 1.95
CA TRP A 111 9.34 -1.71 0.68
C TRP A 111 8.59 -0.38 0.66
N ILE A 112 9.21 0.67 0.12
CA ILE A 112 8.57 1.96 -0.14
C ILE A 112 8.95 2.41 -1.54
N ASP A 113 7.95 2.68 -2.40
CA ASP A 113 8.17 3.19 -3.74
C ASP A 113 8.86 4.56 -3.69
N ALA A 114 9.74 4.82 -4.65
CA ALA A 114 10.60 6.01 -4.64
C ALA A 114 9.84 7.35 -4.81
N ASP A 115 8.56 7.32 -5.17
CA ASP A 115 7.68 8.50 -5.18
C ASP A 115 6.78 8.62 -3.95
N ALA A 116 7.05 7.83 -2.92
CA ALA A 116 6.48 8.01 -1.60
C ALA A 116 7.49 8.71 -0.66
N PHE A 117 7.01 9.27 0.44
CA PHE A 117 7.87 9.87 1.46
C PHE A 117 7.16 9.95 2.81
N PHE A 118 7.93 9.85 3.90
CA PHE A 118 7.39 10.05 5.25
C PHE A 118 7.06 11.52 5.48
N ASN A 119 5.87 11.76 5.99
CA ASN A 119 5.37 13.06 6.43
C ASN A 119 5.29 13.13 7.97
N ASN A 120 4.97 12.01 8.62
CA ASN A 120 4.97 11.88 10.08
C ASN A 120 5.96 10.77 10.49
N TYR A 121 6.90 11.08 11.38
CA TYR A 121 7.97 10.18 11.80
C TYR A 121 7.73 9.53 13.18
N ASN A 122 6.67 9.96 13.90
CA ASN A 122 6.46 9.57 15.29
C ASN A 122 5.70 8.26 15.44
N ILE A 123 5.07 7.77 14.38
CA ILE A 123 4.28 6.53 14.41
C ILE A 123 5.15 5.37 13.98
N ASP A 124 5.29 4.38 14.85
CA ASP A 124 6.11 3.20 14.59
C ASP A 124 5.30 2.13 13.85
N ILE A 125 5.80 1.68 12.70
CA ILE A 125 5.18 0.59 11.90
C ILE A 125 5.14 -0.74 12.67
N ALA A 126 6.03 -0.94 13.64
CA ALA A 126 6.03 -2.14 14.47
C ALA A 126 4.72 -2.30 15.28
N ASN A 127 4.03 -1.20 15.59
CA ASN A 127 2.74 -1.22 16.28
C ASN A 127 1.62 -1.83 15.44
N GLU A 128 1.81 -1.93 14.14
CA GLU A 128 0.86 -2.55 13.22
C GLU A 128 1.04 -4.08 13.13
N ILE A 129 2.15 -4.63 13.67
CA ILE A 129 2.48 -6.04 13.50
C ILE A 129 1.61 -6.91 14.40
N GLU A 130 0.91 -7.86 13.77
CA GLU A 130 0.08 -8.88 14.42
C GLU A 130 0.68 -10.27 14.20
N GLN A 131 0.53 -11.16 15.19
CA GLN A 131 1.17 -12.49 15.19
C GLN A 131 0.79 -13.34 13.97
N GLU A 132 -0.48 -13.31 13.56
CA GLU A 132 -1.01 -14.16 12.48
C GLU A 132 -0.89 -13.53 11.09
N LYS A 133 -0.40 -12.28 11.02
CA LYS A 133 -0.26 -11.54 9.76
C LYS A 133 1.20 -11.49 9.31
N GLU A 134 1.37 -11.61 8.01
CA GLU A 134 2.71 -11.67 7.42
C GLU A 134 2.94 -10.62 6.32
N ILE A 135 1.86 -10.03 5.81
CA ILE A 135 1.90 -9.04 4.73
C ILE A 135 1.03 -7.85 5.16
N TYR A 136 1.56 -6.65 5.05
CA TYR A 136 0.91 -5.39 5.44
C TYR A 136 0.94 -4.44 4.28
N MET A 137 -0.22 -4.00 3.82
CA MET A 137 -0.39 -3.08 2.69
C MET A 137 -1.66 -2.26 2.84
N VAL A 138 -1.84 -1.27 1.98
CA VAL A 138 -3.02 -0.41 2.00
C VAL A 138 -3.94 -0.76 0.83
N LYS A 139 -5.23 -0.68 1.06
CA LYS A 139 -6.24 -0.73 0.01
C LYS A 139 -6.92 0.64 -0.13
N HIS A 140 -7.18 1.04 -1.37
CA HIS A 140 -7.78 2.31 -1.71
C HIS A 140 -9.11 2.12 -2.42
N TYR A 141 -10.03 3.06 -2.21
CA TYR A 141 -11.23 3.18 -3.00
C TYR A 141 -10.97 4.13 -4.17
N CYS A 142 -11.02 3.61 -5.38
CA CYS A 142 -10.74 4.37 -6.59
C CYS A 142 -12.00 4.54 -7.44
N GLU A 143 -12.23 5.74 -8.01
CA GLU A 143 -13.20 5.89 -9.09
C GLU A 143 -12.64 5.29 -10.37
N VAL A 144 -13.47 4.53 -11.07
CA VAL A 144 -13.15 4.01 -12.41
C VAL A 144 -13.49 5.06 -13.44
N HIS A 145 -12.49 5.49 -14.21
CA HIS A 145 -12.62 6.56 -15.20
C HIS A 145 -12.98 6.07 -16.60
N LYS A 146 -13.36 7.07 -17.43
CA LYS A 146 -13.66 6.91 -18.83
C LYS A 146 -12.49 6.20 -19.56
N GLY A 147 -12.76 5.04 -20.14
CA GLY A 147 -11.75 4.19 -20.79
C GLY A 147 -11.47 2.87 -20.07
N SER A 148 -11.97 2.69 -18.86
CA SER A 148 -11.96 1.39 -18.18
C SER A 148 -13.10 0.50 -18.65
N ILE A 149 -13.06 -0.76 -18.27
CA ILE A 149 -14.14 -1.74 -18.53
C ILE A 149 -15.52 -1.29 -18.01
N TYR A 150 -15.60 -0.26 -17.17
CA TYR A 150 -16.82 0.29 -16.57
C TYR A 150 -17.25 1.63 -17.20
N GLN A 151 -17.01 1.83 -18.49
CA GLN A 151 -17.02 3.11 -19.23
C GLN A 151 -18.21 4.05 -19.01
N ASN A 152 -19.30 3.65 -18.46
CA ASN A 152 -20.48 4.53 -18.30
C ASN A 152 -21.00 4.60 -16.86
N THR A 153 -20.28 4.05 -15.90
CA THR A 153 -20.68 4.05 -14.51
C THR A 153 -19.54 4.63 -13.67
N LYS A 154 -19.84 5.63 -12.85
CA LYS A 154 -18.95 6.05 -11.77
C LYS A 154 -19.02 4.98 -10.68
N LEU A 155 -18.19 3.98 -10.79
CA LEU A 155 -18.06 2.91 -9.81
C LEU A 155 -16.86 3.17 -8.92
N THR A 156 -17.06 3.02 -7.65
CA THR A 156 -15.96 2.98 -6.68
C THR A 156 -15.52 1.54 -6.53
N ILE A 157 -14.30 1.26 -6.88
CA ILE A 157 -13.69 -0.07 -6.72
C ILE A 157 -12.59 -0.04 -5.68
N LEU A 158 -12.37 -1.20 -5.07
CA LEU A 158 -11.36 -1.40 -4.07
C LEU A 158 -10.11 -1.98 -4.74
N ARG A 159 -8.98 -1.28 -4.59
CA ARG A 159 -7.68 -1.64 -5.15
C ARG A 159 -6.65 -1.80 -4.05
N ILE A 160 -5.86 -2.85 -4.11
CA ILE A 160 -4.63 -2.98 -3.32
C ILE A 160 -3.58 -2.04 -3.91
N ASN A 161 -2.80 -1.38 -3.06
CA ASN A 161 -1.63 -0.61 -3.48
C ASN A 161 -0.37 -1.16 -2.83
N THR A 162 0.64 -1.50 -3.63
CA THR A 162 1.90 -2.12 -3.21
C THR A 162 3.06 -1.14 -3.11
N GLY A 163 2.80 0.17 -3.19
CA GLY A 163 3.83 1.20 -3.07
C GLY A 163 4.39 1.35 -1.65
N VAL A 164 3.63 0.91 -0.65
CA VAL A 164 4.11 0.68 0.72
C VAL A 164 3.71 -0.74 1.11
N LEU A 165 4.71 -1.58 1.39
CA LEU A 165 4.53 -3.01 1.63
C LEU A 165 5.49 -3.46 2.73
N LEU A 166 4.95 -3.88 3.90
CA LEU A 166 5.74 -4.53 4.95
C LEU A 166 5.49 -6.03 4.87
N MET A 167 6.55 -6.81 4.82
CA MET A 167 6.48 -8.28 4.73
C MET A 167 7.35 -8.94 5.79
N LYS A 168 6.80 -9.95 6.47
CA LYS A 168 7.57 -10.83 7.33
C LYS A 168 8.54 -11.64 6.48
N ASN A 169 9.79 -11.74 6.94
CA ASN A 169 10.79 -12.60 6.30
C ASN A 169 10.51 -14.07 6.64
N SER A 170 9.67 -14.70 5.84
CA SER A 170 9.24 -16.10 6.03
C SER A 170 9.37 -16.89 4.73
N GLU A 171 9.48 -18.20 4.86
CA GLU A 171 9.47 -19.10 3.69
C GLU A 171 8.15 -19.00 2.91
N HIS A 172 7.04 -18.76 3.62
CA HIS A 172 5.73 -18.52 3.00
C HIS A 172 5.75 -17.31 2.07
N ASN A 173 6.27 -16.18 2.54
CA ASN A 173 6.36 -14.96 1.75
C ASN A 173 7.40 -15.04 0.64
N LEU A 174 8.50 -15.76 0.85
CA LEU A 174 9.46 -16.02 -0.23
C LEU A 174 8.81 -16.83 -1.37
N LYS A 175 8.06 -17.90 -1.04
CA LYS A 175 7.29 -18.68 -2.02
C LYS A 175 6.19 -17.85 -2.69
N PHE A 176 5.53 -16.96 -1.94
CA PHE A 176 4.54 -16.04 -2.48
C PHE A 176 5.17 -15.11 -3.54
N LEU A 177 6.28 -14.45 -3.20
CA LEU A 177 6.99 -13.56 -4.15
C LEU A 177 7.51 -14.32 -5.38
N GLN A 178 7.99 -15.56 -5.22
CA GLN A 178 8.37 -16.40 -6.36
C GLN A 178 7.17 -16.65 -7.29
N LYS A 179 6.01 -16.99 -6.74
CA LYS A 179 4.79 -17.18 -7.55
C LYS A 179 4.35 -15.88 -8.23
N VAL A 180 4.48 -14.72 -7.56
CA VAL A 180 4.23 -13.40 -8.20
C VAL A 180 5.18 -13.20 -9.35
N TRP A 181 6.49 -13.48 -9.14
CA TRP A 181 7.51 -13.37 -10.19
C TRP A 181 7.20 -14.25 -11.39
N ASP A 182 6.67 -15.43 -11.20
CA ASP A 182 6.37 -16.41 -12.26
C ASP A 182 5.13 -16.04 -13.09
N LYS A 183 4.33 -15.07 -12.68
CA LYS A 183 3.15 -14.58 -13.42
C LYS A 183 3.55 -13.67 -14.59
N LYS A 184 4.10 -14.29 -15.65
CA LYS A 184 4.63 -13.60 -16.85
C LYS A 184 3.56 -12.83 -17.62
N GLU A 185 2.31 -13.24 -17.55
CA GLU A 185 1.15 -12.61 -18.20
C GLU A 185 0.91 -11.17 -17.74
N TYR A 186 1.40 -10.82 -16.55
CA TYR A 186 1.26 -9.46 -15.98
C TYR A 186 2.48 -8.57 -16.22
N ILE A 187 3.55 -9.03 -16.90
CA ILE A 187 4.79 -8.23 -17.08
C ILE A 187 4.47 -6.87 -17.71
N ASN A 188 3.60 -6.86 -18.73
CA ASN A 188 3.21 -5.64 -19.45
C ASN A 188 1.86 -5.09 -19.02
N HIS A 189 1.30 -5.56 -17.90
CA HIS A 189 0.07 -5.02 -17.36
C HIS A 189 0.29 -3.60 -16.82
N GLN A 190 -0.73 -2.72 -16.93
CA GLN A 190 -0.62 -1.31 -16.50
C GLN A 190 -0.23 -1.13 -15.01
N TRP A 191 -0.52 -2.14 -14.17
CA TRP A 191 -0.15 -2.17 -12.75
C TRP A 191 0.96 -3.17 -12.45
N CYS A 192 1.62 -3.71 -13.47
CA CYS A 192 2.79 -4.59 -13.35
C CYS A 192 2.64 -5.68 -12.26
N GLU A 193 3.57 -5.72 -11.32
CA GLU A 193 3.62 -6.70 -10.22
C GLU A 193 2.42 -6.61 -9.27
N GLN A 194 1.81 -5.42 -9.12
CA GLN A 194 0.61 -5.25 -8.30
C GLN A 194 -0.55 -6.08 -8.85
N ALA A 195 -0.73 -6.12 -10.17
CA ALA A 195 -1.76 -6.95 -10.80
C ALA A 195 -1.52 -8.45 -10.54
N ALA A 196 -0.28 -8.90 -10.62
CA ALA A 196 0.09 -10.28 -10.32
C ALA A 196 -0.17 -10.64 -8.84
N ILE A 197 0.10 -9.73 -7.91
CA ILE A 197 -0.21 -9.86 -6.49
C ILE A 197 -1.73 -9.97 -6.28
N MET A 198 -2.51 -9.07 -6.89
CA MET A 198 -3.97 -9.07 -6.79
C MET A 198 -4.56 -10.38 -7.32
N ASP A 199 -4.09 -10.87 -8.46
CA ASP A 199 -4.54 -12.14 -9.03
C ASP A 199 -4.18 -13.32 -8.13
N LEU A 200 -2.94 -13.38 -7.63
CA LEU A 200 -2.50 -14.47 -6.77
C LEU A 200 -3.24 -14.50 -5.42
N MET A 201 -3.70 -13.36 -4.91
CA MET A 201 -4.49 -13.24 -3.69
C MET A 201 -6.00 -13.45 -3.91
N ASP A 202 -6.42 -13.77 -5.12
CA ASP A 202 -7.84 -13.83 -5.52
C ASP A 202 -8.60 -12.52 -5.24
N PHE A 203 -7.93 -11.39 -5.49
CA PHE A 203 -8.44 -10.04 -5.33
C PHE A 203 -8.49 -9.36 -6.70
N LYS A 204 -9.48 -9.74 -7.54
CA LYS A 204 -9.44 -9.57 -9.00
C LYS A 204 -10.48 -8.62 -9.56
N SER A 205 -11.32 -7.97 -8.75
CA SER A 205 -12.47 -7.21 -9.27
C SER A 205 -12.08 -6.21 -10.35
N GLU A 206 -10.97 -5.52 -10.18
CA GLU A 206 -10.48 -4.55 -11.14
C GLU A 206 -9.82 -5.21 -12.37
N LEU A 207 -9.21 -6.38 -12.20
CA LEU A 207 -8.57 -7.11 -13.30
C LEU A 207 -9.60 -7.70 -14.27
N ASN A 208 -10.70 -8.21 -13.74
CA ASN A 208 -11.70 -8.97 -14.49
C ASN A 208 -12.97 -8.18 -14.82
N GLY A 209 -13.08 -6.97 -14.31
CA GLY A 209 -14.28 -6.16 -14.49
C GLY A 209 -15.51 -6.63 -13.72
N ASN A 210 -15.34 -7.55 -12.77
CA ASN A 210 -16.42 -8.08 -11.94
C ASN A 210 -16.27 -7.58 -10.50
N LEU A 211 -17.14 -6.69 -10.05
CA LEU A 211 -17.08 -6.09 -8.71
C LEU A 211 -17.16 -7.10 -7.56
N ASN A 212 -17.69 -8.29 -7.80
CA ASN A 212 -17.83 -9.34 -6.80
C ASN A 212 -16.67 -10.35 -6.83
N ASP A 213 -15.62 -10.09 -7.62
CA ASP A 213 -14.51 -11.02 -7.81
C ASP A 213 -13.33 -10.79 -6.83
N ASN A 214 -13.64 -10.40 -5.59
CA ASN A 214 -12.68 -10.27 -4.51
C ASN A 214 -12.99 -11.29 -3.41
N LYS A 215 -12.82 -12.57 -3.72
CA LYS A 215 -13.11 -13.68 -2.78
C LYS A 215 -12.02 -13.84 -1.74
N GLY A 216 -10.77 -13.60 -2.15
CA GLY A 216 -9.61 -13.86 -1.34
C GLY A 216 -9.29 -15.36 -1.21
N ASN A 217 -8.09 -15.64 -0.73
CA ASN A 217 -7.62 -16.98 -0.45
C ASN A 217 -6.63 -16.97 0.73
N SER A 218 -5.96 -18.09 0.99
CA SER A 218 -5.01 -18.23 2.10
C SER A 218 -3.87 -17.21 2.12
N TYR A 219 -3.51 -16.60 0.96
CA TYR A 219 -2.55 -15.49 0.93
C TYR A 219 -3.19 -14.21 1.46
N LEU A 220 -4.44 -13.91 1.07
CA LEU A 220 -5.16 -12.73 1.54
C LEU A 220 -5.47 -12.82 3.05
N GLU A 221 -5.69 -14.01 3.59
CA GLU A 221 -5.87 -14.23 5.02
C GLU A 221 -4.64 -13.82 5.85
N LYS A 222 -3.43 -13.91 5.28
CA LYS A 222 -2.18 -13.45 5.90
C LYS A 222 -1.94 -11.94 5.76
N VAL A 223 -2.82 -11.21 5.07
CA VAL A 223 -2.72 -9.76 4.90
C VAL A 223 -3.42 -9.03 6.04
N LYS A 224 -2.75 -8.02 6.59
CA LYS A 224 -3.39 -6.94 7.33
C LYS A 224 -3.44 -5.70 6.42
N PHE A 225 -4.64 -5.19 6.21
CA PHE A 225 -4.78 -3.89 5.56
C PHE A 225 -4.58 -2.77 6.57
N LEU A 226 -3.53 -1.99 6.34
CA LEU A 226 -3.20 -0.82 7.14
C LEU A 226 -4.18 0.32 6.86
N SER A 227 -4.22 1.30 7.76
CA SER A 227 -4.93 2.56 7.50
C SER A 227 -4.31 3.29 6.31
N ASN A 228 -5.11 4.11 5.63
CA ASN A 228 -4.64 4.89 4.47
C ASN A 228 -3.56 5.92 4.84
N ASP A 229 -3.34 6.18 6.14
CA ASP A 229 -2.24 7.04 6.59
C ASP A 229 -0.87 6.49 6.22
N TRP A 230 -0.73 5.16 6.13
CA TRP A 230 0.51 4.50 5.76
C TRP A 230 0.81 4.53 4.25
N ASN A 231 -0.15 4.95 3.43
CA ASN A 231 0.04 5.07 1.97
C ASN A 231 -1.01 6.04 1.40
N SER A 232 -0.95 7.31 1.81
CA SER A 232 -1.90 8.33 1.41
C SER A 232 -1.57 8.86 0.01
N ILE A 233 -2.53 8.80 -0.91
CA ILE A 233 -2.37 9.23 -2.30
C ILE A 233 -3.12 10.55 -2.49
N PRO A 234 -2.42 11.70 -2.60
CA PRO A 234 -3.04 13.02 -2.79
C PRO A 234 -3.49 13.21 -4.24
N SER A 235 -4.45 12.43 -4.69
CA SER A 235 -5.03 12.55 -6.02
C SER A 235 -6.55 12.59 -5.94
N ASN A 236 -7.17 13.32 -6.88
CA ASN A 236 -8.63 13.35 -7.03
C ASN A 236 -9.24 11.99 -7.42
N LEU A 237 -8.39 10.97 -7.61
CA LEU A 237 -8.77 9.62 -8.01
C LEU A 237 -9.02 8.71 -6.82
N ASP A 238 -8.46 9.06 -5.66
CA ASP A 238 -8.63 8.30 -4.44
C ASP A 238 -9.65 9.00 -3.54
N LEU A 239 -10.82 8.39 -3.39
CA LEU A 239 -11.92 8.92 -2.59
C LEU A 239 -11.70 8.81 -1.09
N SER A 240 -10.63 8.13 -0.68
CA SER A 240 -10.44 7.73 0.72
C SER A 240 -9.46 8.60 1.51
N THR A 241 -8.77 9.62 0.92
CA THR A 241 -7.45 9.85 1.45
C THR A 241 -6.86 11.23 1.55
N GLU A 242 -7.54 12.30 1.48
CA GLU A 242 -6.92 13.50 2.05
C GLU A 242 -7.07 13.49 3.58
N LYS A 243 -6.19 12.76 4.25
CA LYS A 243 -6.01 12.93 5.69
C LYS A 243 -5.11 14.11 5.96
N GLN A 244 -5.42 14.87 7.04
CA GLN A 244 -4.72 16.12 7.34
C GLN A 244 -3.24 15.90 7.69
N ASP A 245 -2.87 14.72 8.24
CA ASP A 245 -1.49 14.39 8.62
C ASP A 245 -1.19 12.90 8.41
N PRO A 246 -1.08 12.44 7.14
CA PRO A 246 -0.75 11.04 6.88
C PRO A 246 0.69 10.72 7.29
N ILE A 247 0.96 9.45 7.57
CA ILE A 247 2.31 8.96 7.92
C ILE A 247 3.20 8.95 6.68
N ILE A 248 2.71 8.35 5.59
CA ILE A 248 3.38 8.30 4.30
C ILE A 248 2.49 8.91 3.23
N ILE A 249 3.04 9.83 2.44
CA ILE A 249 2.41 10.37 1.24
C ILE A 249 3.03 9.66 0.03
N HIS A 250 2.19 9.14 -0.86
CA HIS A 250 2.59 8.43 -2.06
C HIS A 250 2.00 9.10 -3.30
N LEU A 251 2.86 9.53 -4.21
CA LEU A 251 2.47 10.31 -5.40
C LEU A 251 2.12 9.40 -6.59
N ALA A 252 1.51 8.24 -6.30
CA ALA A 252 1.10 7.27 -7.30
C ALA A 252 0.20 7.92 -8.37
N GLY A 253 0.46 7.62 -9.65
CA GLY A 253 -0.32 8.15 -10.78
C GLY A 253 -0.06 9.62 -11.12
N MET A 254 0.69 10.37 -10.33
CA MET A 254 1.06 11.75 -10.66
C MET A 254 2.07 11.82 -11.81
N LYS A 255 1.99 12.87 -12.62
CA LYS A 255 3.01 13.15 -13.65
C LYS A 255 4.34 13.52 -13.00
N PHE A 256 5.45 13.16 -13.62
CA PHE A 256 6.79 13.33 -13.07
C PHE A 256 7.10 14.77 -12.60
N LYS A 257 6.75 15.78 -13.40
CA LYS A 257 6.96 17.20 -13.03
C LYS A 257 6.12 17.61 -11.82
N GLU A 258 4.91 17.07 -11.70
CA GLU A 258 4.00 17.37 -10.58
C GLU A 258 4.53 16.72 -9.28
N ARG A 259 5.09 15.50 -9.34
CA ARG A 259 5.77 14.85 -8.21
C ARG A 259 6.89 15.74 -7.67
N ILE A 260 7.78 16.21 -8.54
CA ILE A 260 8.90 17.09 -8.14
C ILE A 260 8.37 18.35 -7.45
N LYS A 261 7.37 19.02 -8.05
CA LYS A 261 6.78 20.24 -7.48
C LYS A 261 6.17 19.96 -6.11
N TYR A 262 5.41 18.86 -5.97
CA TYR A 262 4.76 18.47 -4.72
C TYR A 262 5.79 18.19 -3.62
N ILE A 263 6.83 17.40 -3.92
CA ILE A 263 7.90 17.06 -2.98
C ILE A 263 8.63 18.32 -2.52
N ASN A 264 9.01 19.21 -3.45
CA ASN A 264 9.71 20.45 -3.09
C ASN A 264 8.87 21.33 -2.15
N THR A 265 7.56 21.42 -2.40
CA THR A 265 6.65 22.20 -1.56
C THR A 265 6.50 21.58 -0.16
N LYS A 266 6.35 20.26 -0.08
CA LYS A 266 6.12 19.56 1.20
C LYS A 266 7.37 19.43 2.05
N LEU A 267 8.51 19.13 1.43
CA LEU A 267 9.79 18.98 2.14
C LEU A 267 10.55 20.31 2.29
N LYS A 268 10.01 21.42 1.81
CA LYS A 268 10.62 22.77 1.86
C LYS A 268 12.04 22.81 1.28
N LEU A 269 12.23 22.14 0.11
CA LEU A 269 13.50 21.98 -0.59
C LEU A 269 13.62 23.02 -1.74
#